data_c3f42eb178004e0a657e2ec2d281621e
#
_entry.id   c3f42eb178004e0a657e2ec2d281621e
#
_cell.length_a   1.000
_cell.length_b   1.000
_cell.length_c   1.000
_cell.angle_alpha   90.00
_cell.angle_beta   90.00
_cell.angle_gamma   90.00
#
_symmetry.space_group_name_H-M   'P 1'
#
loop_
_entity.id
_entity.type
_entity.pdbx_description
1 polymer ?
#
loop_
_entity_poly.entity_id
_entity_poly.type
_entity_poly.pdbx_seq_one_letter_code
_entity_poly.pdbx_strand_id
1 'polypeptide(L)'
;MDANNKHELKQGLSNRHIQLIALGGAIGTGLFLGLSQTIKLAGPSILLGYAIAGIIAFLIMRHLGEMVVEEPVSGSFSYFANKYWGKMAGFMSGWNYWVLYVLVSMAELSAIGTFIQFWWPEIPTWLTALFFFILINGINLVNVRFFGESEFLFSCIKIVAILSMIGFGAYLLLSGSAGPQAGVANLWQHDGFFPHGIHGFIMALAVIMFAFGGLELIGIAAAETKKPETTIPKAVNQIVYRILIFYIGAIGILLCLYPWNMVAEGGSPFVLIFQSLNSNGVANVLNFVVLIAAISVYNSCIYCNSRMLHGLAEQGNAPAILKKVNSRGIPVPAAIVSASITAVCVVVNYLIPGQAFQLFMMLVVAALVINWLMISVTHLKFTKAMKLQKRQTKFQSIMSPWSNYLTISFVCFILIIMAMTPDMRLAVILGPIWLAVLAIMYFFKYRKKMVAMPEVQSN
;
A
#
# COMPACT_ATOMS: atom_id res chain seq x y z
N MET A 1 -37.53 13.97 10.90
CA MET A 1 -36.23 13.99 10.19
C MET A 1 -35.16 13.79 11.26
N ASP A 2 -34.66 12.54 11.33
CA ASP A 2 -33.87 12.04 12.46
C ASP A 2 -32.50 12.72 12.56
N ALA A 3 -32.23 13.26 13.74
CA ALA A 3 -30.94 13.87 14.10
C ALA A 3 -29.75 12.87 14.07
N ASN A 4 -30.01 11.59 13.87
CA ASN A 4 -29.04 10.50 13.90
C ASN A 4 -28.26 10.32 12.57
N ASN A 5 -28.66 10.98 11.49
CA ASN A 5 -28.09 10.77 10.14
C ASN A 5 -26.89 11.68 9.81
N LYS A 6 -26.36 12.44 10.78
CA LYS A 6 -25.26 13.42 10.57
C LYS A 6 -23.84 12.83 10.63
N HIS A 7 -23.69 11.54 10.94
CA HIS A 7 -22.37 10.93 11.18
C HIS A 7 -22.05 9.73 10.26
N GLU A 8 -22.98 9.33 9.39
CA GLU A 8 -22.76 8.16 8.51
C GLU A 8 -22.04 8.53 7.21
N LEU A 9 -21.05 7.72 6.84
CA LEU A 9 -20.38 7.77 5.54
C LEU A 9 -21.39 7.35 4.45
N LYS A 10 -21.47 8.11 3.36
CA LYS A 10 -22.37 7.77 2.25
C LYS A 10 -21.80 6.62 1.43
N GLN A 11 -22.61 5.59 1.14
CA GLN A 11 -22.29 4.52 0.21
C GLN A 11 -22.20 5.09 -1.22
N GLY A 12 -21.00 5.49 -1.66
CA GLY A 12 -20.76 6.14 -2.95
C GLY A 12 -20.06 5.27 -3.99
N LEU A 13 -19.46 4.13 -3.57
CA LEU A 13 -18.66 3.29 -4.45
C LEU A 13 -19.52 2.20 -5.14
N SER A 14 -19.42 2.12 -6.46
CA SER A 14 -20.02 1.03 -7.24
C SER A 14 -19.09 -0.19 -7.29
N ASN A 15 -19.64 -1.36 -7.66
CA ASN A 15 -18.87 -2.60 -7.79
C ASN A 15 -17.66 -2.44 -8.76
N ARG A 16 -17.84 -1.69 -9.87
CA ARG A 16 -16.75 -1.40 -10.82
C ARG A 16 -15.60 -0.62 -10.17
N HIS A 17 -15.92 0.35 -9.30
CA HIS A 17 -14.91 1.14 -8.59
C HIS A 17 -14.05 0.25 -7.69
N ILE A 18 -14.68 -0.65 -6.92
CA ILE A 18 -13.99 -1.55 -6.00
C ILE A 18 -13.11 -2.57 -6.73
N GLN A 19 -13.60 -3.14 -7.83
CA GLN A 19 -12.82 -4.08 -8.65
C GLN A 19 -11.57 -3.41 -9.23
N LEU A 20 -11.69 -2.16 -9.72
CA LEU A 20 -10.54 -1.44 -10.28
C LEU A 20 -9.62 -0.85 -9.21
N ILE A 21 -10.14 -0.43 -8.06
CA ILE A 21 -9.31 -0.08 -6.89
C ILE A 21 -8.50 -1.30 -6.46
N ALA A 22 -9.10 -2.50 -6.44
CA ALA A 22 -8.39 -3.73 -6.11
C ALA A 22 -7.30 -4.10 -7.11
N LEU A 23 -7.54 -3.88 -8.41
CA LEU A 23 -6.57 -4.19 -9.46
C LEU A 23 -5.52 -3.08 -9.65
N GLY A 24 -5.94 -1.84 -9.71
CA GLY A 24 -5.12 -0.70 -10.09
C GLY A 24 -4.66 0.18 -8.92
N GLY A 25 -5.45 0.24 -7.82
CA GLY A 25 -5.17 1.14 -6.69
C GLY A 25 -3.84 0.89 -6.00
N ALA A 26 -3.38 -0.35 -5.96
CA ALA A 26 -2.07 -0.69 -5.42
C ALA A 26 -0.95 -0.80 -6.49
N ILE A 27 -1.20 -0.42 -7.76
CA ILE A 27 -0.14 -0.19 -8.74
C ILE A 27 0.31 1.26 -8.57
N GLY A 28 1.40 1.45 -7.86
CA GLY A 28 1.98 2.75 -7.50
C GLY A 28 3.49 2.77 -7.70
N THR A 29 4.15 3.70 -7.03
CA THR A 29 5.59 3.91 -7.10
C THR A 29 6.42 2.72 -6.65
N GLY A 30 5.85 1.80 -5.88
CA GLY A 30 6.52 0.56 -5.48
C GLY A 30 6.90 -0.32 -6.67
N LEU A 31 6.03 -0.44 -7.68
CA LEU A 31 6.35 -1.14 -8.91
C LEU A 31 7.24 -0.29 -9.82
N PHE A 32 6.97 1.00 -9.94
CA PHE A 32 7.62 1.83 -10.95
C PHE A 32 8.97 2.41 -10.52
N LEU A 33 9.14 2.81 -9.27
CA LEU A 33 10.36 3.43 -8.76
C LEU A 33 11.14 2.49 -7.83
N GLY A 34 10.45 1.76 -6.95
CA GLY A 34 11.06 0.77 -6.06
C GLY A 34 11.75 -0.38 -6.79
N LEU A 35 11.31 -0.68 -8.03
CA LEU A 35 11.91 -1.70 -8.88
C LEU A 35 13.39 -1.46 -9.17
N SER A 36 13.81 -0.20 -9.36
CA SER A 36 15.22 0.15 -9.62
C SER A 36 16.14 -0.38 -8.51
N GLN A 37 15.75 -0.16 -7.26
CA GLN A 37 16.52 -0.63 -6.11
C GLN A 37 16.53 -2.17 -6.00
N THR A 38 15.40 -2.83 -6.28
CA THR A 38 15.33 -4.30 -6.22
C THR A 38 16.14 -4.96 -7.30
N ILE A 39 16.14 -4.42 -8.54
CA ILE A 39 16.98 -4.90 -9.65
C ILE A 39 18.47 -4.87 -9.24
N LYS A 40 18.93 -3.77 -8.64
CA LYS A 40 20.33 -3.64 -8.21
C LYS A 40 20.72 -4.61 -7.11
N LEU A 41 19.80 -4.87 -6.17
CA LEU A 41 20.06 -5.79 -5.06
C LEU A 41 20.10 -7.25 -5.49
N ALA A 42 19.30 -7.66 -6.45
CA ALA A 42 19.07 -9.08 -6.70
C ALA A 42 19.09 -9.48 -8.19
N GLY A 43 19.20 -8.52 -9.11
CA GLY A 43 19.17 -8.84 -10.56
C GLY A 43 17.91 -9.58 -10.95
N PRO A 44 18.00 -10.57 -11.87
CA PRO A 44 16.85 -11.31 -12.39
C PRO A 44 16.07 -12.10 -11.31
N SER A 45 16.71 -12.46 -10.20
CA SER A 45 16.07 -13.22 -9.12
C SER A 45 14.91 -12.48 -8.44
N ILE A 46 14.77 -11.17 -8.68
CA ILE A 46 13.59 -10.41 -8.23
C ILE A 46 12.27 -10.99 -8.72
N LEU A 47 12.25 -11.65 -9.89
CA LEU A 47 11.05 -12.35 -10.39
C LEU A 47 10.55 -13.37 -9.37
N LEU A 48 11.46 -14.15 -8.81
CA LEU A 48 11.12 -15.09 -7.73
C LEU A 48 10.72 -14.34 -6.44
N GLY A 49 11.40 -13.23 -6.14
CA GLY A 49 11.07 -12.38 -5.00
C GLY A 49 9.64 -11.82 -5.06
N TYR A 50 9.23 -11.30 -6.20
CA TYR A 50 7.85 -10.83 -6.43
C TYR A 50 6.83 -11.98 -6.40
N ALA A 51 7.18 -13.18 -6.88
CA ALA A 51 6.31 -14.34 -6.78
C ALA A 51 6.08 -14.76 -5.31
N ILE A 52 7.14 -14.87 -4.51
CA ILE A 52 7.05 -15.24 -3.09
C ILE A 52 6.28 -14.17 -2.30
N ALA A 53 6.67 -12.90 -2.40
CA ALA A 53 6.00 -11.81 -1.71
C ALA A 53 4.52 -11.70 -2.13
N GLY A 54 4.23 -11.94 -3.40
CA GLY A 54 2.88 -11.96 -3.94
C GLY A 54 2.01 -13.07 -3.36
N ILE A 55 2.53 -14.29 -3.22
CA ILE A 55 1.83 -15.40 -2.57
C ILE A 55 1.52 -15.04 -1.11
N ILE A 56 2.48 -14.49 -0.38
CA ILE A 56 2.28 -14.08 1.00
C ILE A 56 1.22 -12.97 1.09
N ALA A 57 1.29 -11.95 0.24
CA ALA A 57 0.31 -10.88 0.17
C ALA A 57 -1.10 -11.44 -0.13
N PHE A 58 -1.22 -12.36 -1.07
CA PHE A 58 -2.49 -13.03 -1.39
C PHE A 58 -3.06 -13.78 -0.18
N LEU A 59 -2.23 -14.54 0.55
CA LEU A 59 -2.68 -15.24 1.76
C LEU A 59 -3.17 -14.27 2.84
N ILE A 60 -2.45 -13.15 3.06
CA ILE A 60 -2.87 -12.13 4.03
C ILE A 60 -4.20 -11.49 3.60
N MET A 61 -4.37 -11.24 2.31
CA MET A 61 -5.64 -10.71 1.80
C MET A 61 -6.78 -11.74 1.88
N ARG A 62 -6.48 -13.03 1.81
CA ARG A 62 -7.45 -14.10 2.11
C ARG A 62 -7.88 -14.08 3.57
N HIS A 63 -6.93 -13.89 4.51
CA HIS A 63 -7.23 -13.75 5.95
C HIS A 63 -8.14 -12.55 6.20
N LEU A 64 -7.81 -11.38 5.63
CA LEU A 64 -8.62 -10.17 5.74
C LEU A 64 -9.99 -10.35 5.09
N GLY A 65 -10.01 -10.91 3.88
CA GLY A 65 -11.23 -11.12 3.10
C GLY A 65 -12.24 -12.02 3.80
N GLU A 66 -11.78 -13.10 4.48
CA GLU A 66 -12.64 -13.97 5.28
C GLU A 66 -13.35 -13.18 6.39
N MET A 67 -12.61 -12.40 7.17
CA MET A 67 -13.18 -11.58 8.25
C MET A 67 -14.17 -10.53 7.71
N VAL A 68 -13.82 -9.86 6.63
CA VAL A 68 -14.62 -8.78 6.03
C VAL A 68 -15.91 -9.28 5.37
N VAL A 69 -15.89 -10.48 4.78
CA VAL A 69 -17.11 -11.09 4.20
C VAL A 69 -18.11 -11.48 5.27
N GLU A 70 -17.63 -11.94 6.44
CA GLU A 70 -18.50 -12.26 7.57
C GLU A 70 -19.07 -11.01 8.25
N GLU A 71 -18.28 -9.95 8.35
CA GLU A 71 -18.68 -8.72 9.02
C GLU A 71 -18.14 -7.49 8.21
N PRO A 72 -18.90 -7.00 7.23
CA PRO A 72 -18.51 -5.83 6.45
C PRO A 72 -18.73 -4.53 7.26
N VAL A 73 -17.71 -4.14 8.04
CA VAL A 73 -17.79 -3.02 8.97
C VAL A 73 -16.80 -1.91 8.63
N SER A 74 -17.16 -0.68 9.00
CA SER A 74 -16.24 0.46 8.98
C SER A 74 -15.07 0.22 9.94
N GLY A 75 -13.86 0.64 9.53
CA GLY A 75 -12.65 0.42 10.32
C GLY A 75 -12.00 -0.96 10.14
N SER A 76 -12.64 -1.88 9.38
CA SER A 76 -12.06 -3.16 8.92
C SER A 76 -11.19 -3.87 9.98
N PHE A 77 -9.90 -4.06 9.69
CA PHE A 77 -8.99 -4.83 10.54
C PHE A 77 -8.78 -4.24 11.95
N SER A 78 -8.93 -2.93 12.17
CA SER A 78 -8.90 -2.36 13.53
C SER A 78 -10.12 -2.79 14.35
N TYR A 79 -11.29 -2.90 13.72
CA TYR A 79 -12.50 -3.45 14.32
C TYR A 79 -12.31 -4.92 14.69
N PHE A 80 -11.80 -5.75 13.76
CA PHE A 80 -11.56 -7.16 14.02
C PHE A 80 -10.50 -7.39 15.10
N ALA A 81 -9.41 -6.61 15.10
CA ALA A 81 -8.42 -6.65 16.16
C ALA A 81 -9.04 -6.30 17.51
N ASN A 82 -9.89 -5.28 17.58
CA ASN A 82 -10.61 -4.90 18.81
C ASN A 82 -11.54 -6.04 19.29
N LYS A 83 -12.29 -6.64 18.38
CA LYS A 83 -13.30 -7.67 18.69
C LYS A 83 -12.68 -9.01 19.09
N TYR A 84 -11.68 -9.49 18.35
CA TYR A 84 -11.14 -10.84 18.49
C TYR A 84 -9.81 -10.93 19.23
N TRP A 85 -9.04 -9.84 19.29
CA TRP A 85 -7.77 -9.80 20.00
C TRP A 85 -7.81 -8.93 21.27
N GLY A 86 -8.58 -7.86 21.24
CA GLY A 86 -8.80 -6.98 22.39
C GLY A 86 -8.61 -5.50 22.07
N LYS A 87 -9.09 -4.65 23.00
CA LYS A 87 -9.18 -3.20 22.82
C LYS A 87 -7.84 -2.54 22.47
N MET A 88 -6.75 -2.99 23.12
CA MET A 88 -5.39 -2.49 22.85
C MET A 88 -4.94 -2.83 21.42
N ALA A 89 -5.16 -4.07 20.96
CA ALA A 89 -4.81 -4.48 19.62
C ALA A 89 -5.58 -3.68 18.56
N GLY A 90 -6.88 -3.46 18.76
CA GLY A 90 -7.69 -2.60 17.89
C GLY A 90 -7.20 -1.16 17.83
N PHE A 91 -6.83 -0.59 18.99
CA PHE A 91 -6.25 0.74 19.05
C PHE A 91 -4.93 0.83 18.28
N MET A 92 -4.00 -0.10 18.54
CA MET A 92 -2.68 -0.14 17.88
C MET A 92 -2.81 -0.37 16.38
N SER A 93 -3.65 -1.31 15.95
CA SER A 93 -3.88 -1.62 14.54
C SER A 93 -4.39 -0.40 13.77
N GLY A 94 -5.39 0.30 14.31
CA GLY A 94 -5.97 1.45 13.63
C GLY A 94 -5.01 2.63 13.49
N TRP A 95 -4.27 2.97 14.56
CA TRP A 95 -3.29 4.05 14.53
C TRP A 95 -2.07 3.70 13.66
N ASN A 96 -1.59 2.45 13.71
CA ASN A 96 -0.50 2.00 12.84
C ASN A 96 -0.87 2.08 11.37
N TYR A 97 -2.10 1.70 11.01
CA TYR A 97 -2.56 1.79 9.63
C TYR A 97 -2.73 3.24 9.15
N TRP A 98 -3.21 4.13 10.02
CA TRP A 98 -3.27 5.54 9.68
C TRP A 98 -1.88 6.13 9.41
N VAL A 99 -0.90 5.83 10.26
CA VAL A 99 0.49 6.26 10.03
C VAL A 99 1.05 5.65 8.77
N LEU A 100 0.80 4.37 8.49
CA LEU A 100 1.18 3.72 7.24
C LEU A 100 0.73 4.55 6.03
N TYR A 101 -0.54 4.94 5.97
CA TYR A 101 -1.06 5.68 4.82
C TYR A 101 -0.62 7.15 4.77
N VAL A 102 -0.32 7.76 5.90
CA VAL A 102 0.37 9.07 5.93
C VAL A 102 1.77 8.94 5.33
N LEU A 103 2.53 7.92 5.70
CA LEU A 103 3.87 7.66 5.15
C LEU A 103 3.82 7.30 3.65
N VAL A 104 2.82 6.53 3.21
CA VAL A 104 2.59 6.28 1.77
C VAL A 104 2.30 7.60 1.05
N SER A 105 1.46 8.47 1.61
CA SER A 105 1.19 9.80 1.05
C SER A 105 2.47 10.61 0.84
N MET A 106 3.39 10.55 1.83
CA MET A 106 4.67 11.25 1.77
C MET A 106 5.61 10.64 0.72
N ALA A 107 5.64 9.31 0.60
CA ALA A 107 6.44 8.62 -0.42
C ALA A 107 5.95 8.95 -1.84
N GLU A 108 4.63 8.90 -2.07
CA GLU A 108 4.05 9.20 -3.39
C GLU A 108 4.28 10.66 -3.80
N LEU A 109 4.13 11.62 -2.87
CA LEU A 109 4.45 13.03 -3.14
C LEU A 109 5.93 13.24 -3.50
N SER A 110 6.82 12.52 -2.83
CA SER A 110 8.26 12.58 -3.14
C SER A 110 8.57 11.99 -4.52
N ALA A 111 7.92 10.88 -4.88
CA ALA A 111 8.08 10.24 -6.18
C ALA A 111 7.53 11.10 -7.32
N ILE A 112 6.42 11.82 -7.12
CA ILE A 112 5.89 12.79 -8.09
C ILE A 112 6.98 13.80 -8.46
N GLY A 113 7.75 14.29 -7.47
CA GLY A 113 8.90 15.19 -7.72
C GLY A 113 9.92 14.58 -8.67
N THR A 114 10.31 13.31 -8.44
CA THR A 114 11.26 12.58 -9.29
C THR A 114 10.73 12.41 -10.73
N PHE A 115 9.44 12.12 -10.90
CA PHE A 115 8.86 11.95 -12.23
C PHE A 115 8.72 13.27 -13.00
N ILE A 116 8.48 14.38 -12.32
CA ILE A 116 8.47 15.73 -12.93
C ILE A 116 9.88 16.13 -13.36
N GLN A 117 10.92 15.80 -12.59
CA GLN A 117 12.32 16.08 -12.94
C GLN A 117 12.79 15.34 -14.20
N PHE A 118 12.08 14.32 -14.66
CA PHE A 118 12.35 13.69 -15.96
C PHE A 118 12.21 14.70 -17.13
N TRP A 119 11.25 15.62 -17.06
CA TRP A 119 11.04 16.66 -18.07
C TRP A 119 11.68 17.99 -17.70
N TRP A 120 11.69 18.32 -16.42
CA TRP A 120 12.18 19.60 -15.87
C TRP A 120 13.14 19.35 -14.69
N PRO A 121 14.40 18.97 -14.99
CA PRO A 121 15.39 18.64 -13.94
C PRO A 121 15.67 19.76 -12.95
N GLU A 122 15.46 21.01 -13.36
CA GLU A 122 15.70 22.22 -12.55
C GLU A 122 14.62 22.45 -11.49
N ILE A 123 13.44 21.84 -11.62
CA ILE A 123 12.37 22.03 -10.64
C ILE A 123 12.67 21.19 -9.38
N PRO A 124 12.83 21.85 -8.20
CA PRO A 124 13.13 21.11 -6.98
C PRO A 124 11.92 20.25 -6.54
N THR A 125 12.21 19.05 -6.03
CA THR A 125 11.18 18.07 -5.63
C THR A 125 10.21 18.58 -4.57
N TRP A 126 10.67 19.44 -3.65
CA TRP A 126 9.81 20.03 -2.62
C TRP A 126 8.72 20.95 -3.18
N LEU A 127 9.03 21.69 -4.26
CA LEU A 127 8.07 22.59 -4.90
C LEU A 127 6.97 21.79 -5.60
N THR A 128 7.34 20.73 -6.30
CA THR A 128 6.39 19.81 -6.92
C THR A 128 5.52 19.11 -5.87
N ALA A 129 6.15 18.64 -4.78
CA ALA A 129 5.43 18.04 -3.66
C ALA A 129 4.43 19.01 -3.05
N LEU A 130 4.80 20.27 -2.83
CA LEU A 130 3.90 21.31 -2.32
C LEU A 130 2.74 21.58 -3.27
N PHE A 131 3.02 21.71 -4.57
CA PHE A 131 1.98 21.97 -5.58
C PHE A 131 0.94 20.84 -5.60
N PHE A 132 1.38 19.58 -5.74
CA PHE A 132 0.46 18.44 -5.78
C PHE A 132 -0.21 18.19 -4.43
N PHE A 133 0.47 18.47 -3.31
CA PHE A 133 -0.15 18.44 -1.98
C PHE A 133 -1.37 19.39 -1.91
N ILE A 134 -1.22 20.65 -2.29
CA ILE A 134 -2.31 21.63 -2.26
C ILE A 134 -3.42 21.23 -3.23
N LEU A 135 -3.06 20.87 -4.48
CA LEU A 135 -4.00 20.55 -5.53
C LEU A 135 -4.89 19.35 -5.16
N ILE A 136 -4.28 18.22 -4.80
CA ILE A 136 -5.02 16.96 -4.57
C ILE A 136 -5.82 17.01 -3.26
N ASN A 137 -5.28 17.61 -2.18
CA ASN A 137 -6.06 17.82 -0.96
C ASN A 137 -7.23 18.75 -1.21
N GLY A 138 -7.06 19.84 -1.97
CA GLY A 138 -8.13 20.75 -2.35
C GLY A 138 -9.27 20.05 -3.09
N ILE A 139 -8.94 19.23 -4.10
CA ILE A 139 -9.92 18.44 -4.86
C ILE A 139 -10.69 17.48 -3.94
N ASN A 140 -10.01 16.78 -3.04
CA ASN A 140 -10.63 15.79 -2.15
C ASN A 140 -11.62 16.40 -1.12
N LEU A 141 -11.50 17.68 -0.79
CA LEU A 141 -12.45 18.38 0.05
C LEU A 141 -13.76 18.74 -0.67
N VAL A 142 -13.81 18.61 -2.00
CA VAL A 142 -14.97 19.02 -2.80
C VAL A 142 -16.02 17.93 -2.93
N ASN A 143 -15.65 16.68 -3.31
CA ASN A 143 -16.65 15.63 -3.56
C ASN A 143 -16.07 14.21 -3.53
N VAL A 144 -16.68 13.30 -2.73
CA VAL A 144 -16.33 11.87 -2.63
C VAL A 144 -16.59 11.10 -3.95
N ARG A 145 -17.65 11.47 -4.70
CA ARG A 145 -17.95 10.80 -5.97
C ARG A 145 -16.87 11.05 -7.01
N PHE A 146 -16.25 12.23 -6.97
CA PHE A 146 -15.13 12.56 -7.84
C PHE A 146 -13.93 11.64 -7.57
N PHE A 147 -13.67 11.28 -6.32
CA PHE A 147 -12.65 10.28 -5.96
C PHE A 147 -12.87 8.94 -6.69
N GLY A 148 -14.08 8.37 -6.60
CA GLY A 148 -14.38 7.07 -7.21
C GLY A 148 -14.22 7.06 -8.73
N GLU A 149 -14.69 8.10 -9.42
CA GLU A 149 -14.59 8.20 -10.88
C GLU A 149 -13.15 8.50 -11.34
N SER A 150 -12.40 9.36 -10.63
CA SER A 150 -11.00 9.63 -10.96
C SER A 150 -10.13 8.40 -10.75
N GLU A 151 -10.32 7.66 -9.65
CA GLU A 151 -9.55 6.45 -9.36
C GLU A 151 -9.87 5.32 -10.37
N PHE A 152 -11.12 5.22 -10.82
CA PHE A 152 -11.51 4.35 -11.92
C PHE A 152 -10.72 4.67 -13.19
N LEU A 153 -10.70 5.95 -13.60
CA LEU A 153 -9.99 6.39 -14.81
C LEU A 153 -8.48 6.16 -14.69
N PHE A 154 -7.88 6.54 -13.56
CA PHE A 154 -6.45 6.34 -13.32
C PHE A 154 -6.08 4.84 -13.33
N SER A 155 -6.91 3.98 -12.74
CA SER A 155 -6.69 2.54 -12.77
C SER A 155 -6.77 1.97 -14.19
N CYS A 156 -7.71 2.43 -15.02
CA CYS A 156 -7.78 2.04 -16.43
C CYS A 156 -6.51 2.45 -17.19
N ILE A 157 -6.05 3.69 -17.02
CA ILE A 157 -4.83 4.20 -17.67
C ILE A 157 -3.62 3.33 -17.28
N LYS A 158 -3.44 3.05 -15.98
CA LYS A 158 -2.33 2.21 -15.48
C LYS A 158 -2.34 0.80 -16.09
N ILE A 159 -3.51 0.16 -16.07
CA ILE A 159 -3.67 -1.21 -16.59
C ILE A 159 -3.38 -1.25 -18.10
N VAL A 160 -4.00 -0.37 -18.88
CA VAL A 160 -3.79 -0.30 -20.32
C VAL A 160 -2.33 -0.03 -20.66
N ALA A 161 -1.70 0.92 -19.96
CA ALA A 161 -0.31 1.27 -20.21
C ALA A 161 0.65 0.11 -19.93
N ILE A 162 0.48 -0.63 -18.81
CA ILE A 162 1.34 -1.78 -18.50
C ILE A 162 1.12 -2.91 -19.52
N LEU A 163 -0.12 -3.21 -19.87
CA LEU A 163 -0.42 -4.22 -20.89
C LEU A 163 0.15 -3.85 -22.26
N SER A 164 0.04 -2.57 -22.65
CA SER A 164 0.63 -2.06 -23.88
C SER A 164 2.15 -2.14 -23.85
N MET A 165 2.77 -1.82 -22.70
CA MET A 165 4.21 -1.94 -22.51
C MET A 165 4.68 -3.40 -22.60
N ILE A 166 3.96 -4.34 -21.99
CA ILE A 166 4.25 -5.79 -22.11
C ILE A 166 4.15 -6.22 -23.58
N GLY A 167 3.06 -5.85 -24.27
CA GLY A 167 2.85 -6.19 -25.68
C GLY A 167 3.91 -5.58 -26.59
N PHE A 168 4.24 -4.30 -26.39
CA PHE A 168 5.29 -3.63 -27.17
C PHE A 168 6.68 -4.19 -26.89
N GLY A 169 7.00 -4.45 -25.62
CA GLY A 169 8.26 -5.08 -25.24
C GLY A 169 8.42 -6.50 -25.81
N ALA A 170 7.35 -7.29 -25.77
CA ALA A 170 7.32 -8.60 -26.43
C ALA A 170 7.52 -8.50 -27.94
N TYR A 171 6.89 -7.54 -28.60
CA TYR A 171 7.10 -7.25 -30.02
C TYR A 171 8.56 -6.91 -30.32
N LEU A 172 9.19 -6.02 -29.55
CA LEU A 172 10.60 -5.66 -29.73
C LEU A 172 11.54 -6.87 -29.57
N LEU A 173 11.27 -7.76 -28.60
CA LEU A 173 12.05 -8.99 -28.39
C LEU A 173 11.89 -9.97 -29.56
N LEU A 174 10.65 -10.22 -29.99
CA LEU A 174 10.36 -11.21 -31.06
C LEU A 174 10.80 -10.74 -32.44
N SER A 175 10.74 -9.43 -32.71
CA SER A 175 11.18 -8.84 -33.99
C SER A 175 12.68 -8.59 -34.04
N GLY A 176 13.42 -8.73 -32.95
CA GLY A 176 14.83 -8.35 -32.85
C GLY A 176 15.08 -6.84 -32.87
N SER A 177 14.03 -6.02 -32.88
CA SER A 177 14.14 -4.56 -32.98
C SER A 177 14.64 -3.88 -31.70
N ALA A 178 14.72 -4.61 -30.58
CA ALA A 178 15.30 -4.12 -29.33
C ALA A 178 16.85 -4.02 -29.37
N GLY A 179 17.48 -4.55 -30.43
CA GLY A 179 18.93 -4.55 -30.56
C GLY A 179 19.61 -5.80 -29.98
N PRO A 180 20.96 -5.91 -30.14
CA PRO A 180 21.69 -7.11 -29.77
C PRO A 180 21.77 -7.38 -28.27
N GLN A 181 21.51 -6.37 -27.42
CA GLN A 181 21.49 -6.49 -25.96
C GLN A 181 20.22 -7.14 -25.41
N ALA A 182 19.18 -7.30 -26.24
CA ALA A 182 17.91 -7.84 -25.80
C ALA A 182 17.83 -9.36 -26.06
N GLY A 183 17.36 -10.08 -25.06
CA GLY A 183 17.15 -11.52 -25.14
C GLY A 183 16.76 -12.13 -23.80
N VAL A 184 16.10 -13.28 -23.85
CA VAL A 184 15.77 -14.06 -22.64
C VAL A 184 17.05 -14.47 -21.90
N ALA A 185 18.17 -14.58 -22.61
CA ALA A 185 19.49 -14.88 -22.07
C ALA A 185 19.97 -13.88 -21.01
N ASN A 186 19.49 -12.64 -21.02
CA ASN A 186 19.77 -11.62 -19.98
C ASN A 186 19.43 -12.08 -18.57
N LEU A 187 18.51 -13.04 -18.43
CA LEU A 187 18.16 -13.59 -17.11
C LEU A 187 19.28 -14.48 -16.53
N TRP A 188 20.29 -14.87 -17.31
CA TRP A 188 21.35 -15.78 -16.88
C TRP A 188 22.76 -15.33 -17.26
N GLN A 189 22.94 -14.48 -18.29
CA GLN A 189 24.26 -14.16 -18.84
C GLN A 189 25.10 -13.23 -17.98
N HIS A 190 24.49 -12.35 -17.19
CA HIS A 190 25.20 -11.35 -16.40
C HIS A 190 25.28 -11.83 -14.93
N ASP A 191 26.28 -12.63 -14.62
CA ASP A 191 26.53 -13.25 -13.29
C ASP A 191 25.40 -14.20 -12.82
N GLY A 192 24.60 -14.74 -13.75
CA GLY A 192 23.55 -15.71 -13.49
C GLY A 192 22.24 -15.11 -12.98
N PHE A 193 21.32 -16.00 -12.59
CA PHE A 193 19.99 -15.59 -12.09
C PHE A 193 20.05 -14.94 -10.71
N PHE A 194 21.06 -15.24 -9.89
CA PHE A 194 21.35 -14.68 -8.57
C PHE A 194 22.70 -13.97 -8.57
N PRO A 195 22.88 -12.82 -9.25
CA PRO A 195 24.19 -12.20 -9.43
C PRO A 195 24.85 -11.78 -8.10
N HIS A 196 24.07 -11.42 -7.10
CA HIS A 196 24.53 -11.11 -5.75
C HIS A 196 24.26 -12.24 -4.75
N GLY A 197 24.07 -13.46 -5.26
CA GLY A 197 23.77 -14.65 -4.45
C GLY A 197 22.44 -14.55 -3.72
N ILE A 198 22.25 -15.48 -2.77
CA ILE A 198 21.04 -15.52 -1.94
C ILE A 198 20.95 -14.28 -1.03
N HIS A 199 22.08 -13.70 -0.65
CA HIS A 199 22.13 -12.51 0.20
C HIS A 199 21.43 -11.31 -0.48
N GLY A 200 21.80 -10.98 -1.71
CA GLY A 200 21.15 -9.90 -2.47
C GLY A 200 19.66 -10.14 -2.69
N PHE A 201 19.30 -11.39 -3.01
CA PHE A 201 17.89 -11.80 -3.14
C PHE A 201 17.09 -11.56 -1.84
N ILE A 202 17.63 -11.97 -0.69
CA ILE A 202 16.99 -11.79 0.60
C ILE A 202 16.81 -10.29 0.92
N MET A 203 17.86 -9.48 0.69
CA MET A 203 17.77 -8.02 0.92
C MET A 203 16.70 -7.37 0.03
N ALA A 204 16.55 -7.80 -1.21
CA ALA A 204 15.53 -7.28 -2.12
C ALA A 204 14.10 -7.58 -1.64
N LEU A 205 13.86 -8.69 -0.93
CA LEU A 205 12.52 -9.04 -0.43
C LEU A 205 11.91 -7.93 0.43
N ALA A 206 12.70 -7.26 1.28
CA ALA A 206 12.21 -6.17 2.12
C ALA A 206 11.72 -4.97 1.27
N VAL A 207 12.44 -4.62 0.20
CA VAL A 207 12.04 -3.52 -0.71
C VAL A 207 10.83 -3.94 -1.54
N ILE A 208 10.78 -5.20 -2.01
CA ILE A 208 9.66 -5.76 -2.78
C ILE A 208 8.34 -5.63 -2.01
N MET A 209 8.36 -5.73 -0.68
CA MET A 209 7.14 -5.59 0.15
C MET A 209 6.41 -4.26 -0.09
N PHE A 210 7.15 -3.18 -0.35
CA PHE A 210 6.56 -1.88 -0.64
C PHE A 210 5.60 -1.92 -1.85
N ALA A 211 5.92 -2.70 -2.87
CA ALA A 211 5.10 -2.82 -4.07
C ALA A 211 3.75 -3.52 -3.83
N PHE A 212 3.57 -4.19 -2.70
CA PHE A 212 2.33 -4.87 -2.33
C PHE A 212 1.48 -4.08 -1.31
N GLY A 213 1.96 -2.94 -0.83
CA GLY A 213 1.16 -2.02 -0.02
C GLY A 213 -0.06 -1.51 -0.78
N GLY A 214 -1.18 -1.31 -0.05
CA GLY A 214 -2.44 -0.85 -0.63
C GLY A 214 -3.44 -1.95 -0.99
N LEU A 215 -3.05 -3.24 -0.96
CA LEU A 215 -4.00 -4.35 -1.18
C LEU A 215 -5.10 -4.38 -0.11
N GLU A 216 -4.79 -4.01 1.10
CA GLU A 216 -5.70 -3.97 2.25
C GLU A 216 -6.79 -2.89 2.14
N LEU A 217 -6.71 -1.97 1.18
CA LEU A 217 -7.80 -1.03 0.84
C LEU A 217 -9.12 -1.74 0.52
N ILE A 218 -9.05 -2.97 -0.01
CA ILE A 218 -10.22 -3.83 -0.23
C ILE A 218 -11.03 -3.99 1.06
N GLY A 219 -10.34 -4.15 2.19
CA GLY A 219 -10.97 -4.29 3.50
C GLY A 219 -11.71 -3.03 3.95
N ILE A 220 -11.17 -1.85 3.67
CA ILE A 220 -11.80 -0.55 4.03
C ILE A 220 -12.98 -0.26 3.10
N ALA A 221 -12.80 -0.48 1.79
CA ALA A 221 -13.83 -0.26 0.79
C ALA A 221 -15.03 -1.22 0.94
N ALA A 222 -14.88 -2.33 1.64
CA ALA A 222 -15.93 -3.32 1.85
C ALA A 222 -17.17 -2.77 2.57
N ALA A 223 -16.98 -1.87 3.56
CA ALA A 223 -18.08 -1.24 4.28
C ALA A 223 -18.94 -0.32 3.38
N GLU A 224 -18.37 0.20 2.31
CA GLU A 224 -19.06 1.05 1.31
C GLU A 224 -19.59 0.24 0.12
N THR A 225 -19.51 -1.10 0.16
CA THR A 225 -19.87 -2.03 -0.92
C THR A 225 -21.29 -2.55 -0.75
N LYS A 226 -22.10 -2.52 -1.82
CA LYS A 226 -23.50 -3.01 -1.79
C LYS A 226 -23.62 -4.52 -1.59
N LYS A 227 -22.67 -5.33 -2.07
CA LYS A 227 -22.66 -6.80 -2.01
C LYS A 227 -21.27 -7.33 -1.64
N PRO A 228 -20.81 -7.16 -0.40
CA PRO A 228 -19.47 -7.55 0.01
C PRO A 228 -19.21 -9.05 -0.14
N GLU A 229 -20.24 -9.90 0.07
CA GLU A 229 -20.16 -11.37 -0.03
C GLU A 229 -19.69 -11.87 -1.40
N THR A 230 -19.97 -11.16 -2.47
CA THR A 230 -19.56 -11.53 -3.84
C THR A 230 -18.42 -10.69 -4.37
N THR A 231 -18.36 -9.40 -3.99
CA THR A 231 -17.38 -8.46 -4.50
C THR A 231 -16.00 -8.69 -3.88
N ILE A 232 -15.92 -8.90 -2.57
CA ILE A 232 -14.66 -9.08 -1.86
C ILE A 232 -13.93 -10.37 -2.27
N PRO A 233 -14.58 -11.57 -2.30
CA PRO A 233 -13.93 -12.78 -2.79
C PRO A 233 -13.36 -12.63 -4.19
N LYS A 234 -14.12 -11.99 -5.10
CA LYS A 234 -13.67 -11.75 -6.46
C LYS A 234 -12.46 -10.83 -6.51
N ALA A 235 -12.48 -9.72 -5.76
CA ALA A 235 -11.38 -8.78 -5.68
C ALA A 235 -10.10 -9.43 -5.11
N VAL A 236 -10.22 -10.22 -4.05
CA VAL A 236 -9.08 -10.93 -3.45
C VAL A 236 -8.49 -11.96 -4.43
N ASN A 237 -9.33 -12.74 -5.12
CA ASN A 237 -8.84 -13.73 -6.09
C ASN A 237 -8.17 -13.08 -7.31
N GLN A 238 -8.55 -11.87 -7.70
CA GLN A 238 -7.91 -11.12 -8.80
C GLN A 238 -6.47 -10.69 -8.48
N ILE A 239 -6.06 -10.67 -7.21
CA ILE A 239 -4.68 -10.37 -6.81
C ILE A 239 -3.68 -11.33 -7.48
N VAL A 240 -4.04 -12.60 -7.66
CA VAL A 240 -3.18 -13.59 -8.33
C VAL A 240 -2.86 -13.15 -9.78
N TYR A 241 -3.88 -12.79 -10.55
CA TYR A 241 -3.70 -12.31 -11.93
C TYR A 241 -2.86 -11.02 -11.98
N ARG A 242 -3.07 -10.15 -10.99
CA ARG A 242 -2.27 -8.93 -10.84
C ARG A 242 -0.80 -9.26 -10.65
N ILE A 243 -0.46 -10.19 -9.75
CA ILE A 243 0.92 -10.61 -9.50
C ILE A 243 1.54 -11.17 -10.78
N LEU A 244 0.85 -12.09 -11.43
CA LEU A 244 1.37 -12.76 -12.63
C LEU A 244 1.60 -11.78 -13.80
N ILE A 245 0.65 -10.88 -14.07
CA ILE A 245 0.70 -10.02 -15.25
C ILE A 245 1.55 -8.77 -14.95
N PHE A 246 1.21 -8.02 -13.91
CA PHE A 246 1.78 -6.68 -13.71
C PHE A 246 3.13 -6.69 -13.00
N TYR A 247 3.44 -7.73 -12.23
CA TYR A 247 4.76 -7.86 -11.61
C TYR A 247 5.63 -8.82 -12.42
N ILE A 248 5.31 -10.10 -12.45
CA ILE A 248 6.18 -11.09 -13.09
C ILE A 248 6.26 -10.87 -14.60
N GLY A 249 5.15 -10.66 -15.30
CA GLY A 249 5.11 -10.43 -16.74
C GLY A 249 5.82 -9.15 -17.15
N ALA A 250 5.47 -8.01 -16.51
CA ALA A 250 6.06 -6.72 -16.85
C ALA A 250 7.57 -6.67 -16.55
N ILE A 251 7.98 -7.11 -15.35
CA ILE A 251 9.39 -7.13 -14.94
C ILE A 251 10.18 -8.12 -15.78
N GLY A 252 9.62 -9.30 -16.10
CA GLY A 252 10.26 -10.29 -16.96
C GLY A 252 10.58 -9.75 -18.35
N ILE A 253 9.63 -9.04 -18.98
CA ILE A 253 9.85 -8.37 -20.26
C ILE A 253 10.96 -7.31 -20.16
N LEU A 254 10.93 -6.45 -19.10
CA LEU A 254 11.95 -5.42 -18.92
C LEU A 254 13.36 -6.01 -18.78
N LEU A 255 13.52 -7.07 -17.99
CA LEU A 255 14.81 -7.74 -17.78
C LEU A 255 15.29 -8.49 -19.05
N CYS A 256 14.39 -8.91 -19.92
CA CYS A 256 14.75 -9.46 -21.23
C CYS A 256 15.12 -8.37 -22.24
N LEU A 257 14.51 -7.19 -22.18
CA LEU A 257 14.82 -6.07 -23.08
C LEU A 257 16.19 -5.45 -22.79
N TYR A 258 16.62 -5.43 -21.53
CA TYR A 258 17.81 -4.71 -21.10
C TYR A 258 18.53 -5.43 -19.97
N PRO A 259 19.86 -5.62 -20.02
CA PRO A 259 20.64 -6.24 -18.97
C PRO A 259 20.45 -5.55 -17.62
N TRP A 260 20.22 -6.32 -16.57
CA TRP A 260 19.93 -5.78 -15.23
C TRP A 260 21.03 -4.85 -14.68
N ASN A 261 22.31 -5.16 -14.97
CA ASN A 261 23.47 -4.42 -14.51
C ASN A 261 23.67 -3.06 -15.21
N MET A 262 22.91 -2.81 -16.26
CA MET A 262 22.95 -1.55 -17.03
C MET A 262 21.73 -0.65 -16.72
N VAL A 263 20.84 -1.07 -15.83
CA VAL A 263 19.69 -0.26 -15.45
C VAL A 263 20.14 0.97 -14.67
N ALA A 264 19.90 2.17 -15.21
CA ALA A 264 20.31 3.43 -14.64
C ALA A 264 19.59 3.73 -13.30
N GLU A 265 20.25 4.55 -12.47
CA GLU A 265 19.66 5.06 -11.22
C GLU A 265 18.81 6.31 -11.47
N GLY A 266 17.93 6.60 -10.50
CA GLY A 266 17.28 7.91 -10.40
C GLY A 266 15.94 8.03 -11.13
N GLY A 267 15.36 6.92 -11.59
CA GLY A 267 14.06 6.95 -12.25
C GLY A 267 13.37 5.59 -12.29
N SER A 268 12.23 5.55 -12.97
CA SER A 268 11.51 4.29 -13.20
C SER A 268 12.24 3.44 -14.26
N PRO A 269 12.61 2.18 -13.98
CA PRO A 269 13.19 1.28 -14.99
C PRO A 269 12.30 1.12 -16.21
N PHE A 270 10.99 1.21 -16.06
CA PHE A 270 10.03 1.21 -17.16
C PHE A 270 10.26 2.36 -18.15
N VAL A 271 10.67 3.52 -17.66
CA VAL A 271 10.94 4.71 -18.48
C VAL A 271 12.36 4.66 -19.04
N LEU A 272 13.34 4.40 -18.19
CA LEU A 272 14.75 4.45 -18.52
C LEU A 272 15.16 3.41 -19.58
N ILE A 273 14.60 2.19 -19.50
CA ILE A 273 14.86 1.13 -20.49
C ILE A 273 14.37 1.55 -21.87
N PHE A 274 13.14 2.08 -22.01
CA PHE A 274 12.65 2.53 -23.31
C PHE A 274 13.36 3.77 -23.84
N GLN A 275 13.85 4.64 -22.95
CA GLN A 275 14.73 5.75 -23.32
C GLN A 275 16.07 5.23 -23.86
N SER A 276 16.67 4.25 -23.21
CA SER A 276 17.93 3.61 -23.67
C SER A 276 17.80 2.87 -25.00
N LEU A 277 16.58 2.41 -25.34
CA LEU A 277 16.26 1.81 -26.64
C LEU A 277 15.91 2.85 -27.73
N ASN A 278 16.25 4.13 -27.51
CA ASN A 278 15.91 5.26 -28.40
C ASN A 278 14.40 5.45 -28.66
N SER A 279 13.55 4.89 -27.79
CA SER A 279 12.09 5.01 -27.86
C SER A 279 11.59 6.17 -27.01
N ASN A 280 12.10 7.39 -27.24
CA ASN A 280 11.79 8.58 -26.41
C ASN A 280 10.30 8.88 -26.30
N GLY A 281 9.52 8.66 -27.38
CA GLY A 281 8.06 8.83 -27.34
C GLY A 281 7.40 7.88 -26.33
N VAL A 282 7.82 6.61 -26.32
CA VAL A 282 7.32 5.60 -25.38
C VAL A 282 7.75 5.95 -23.95
N ALA A 283 9.01 6.37 -23.74
CA ALA A 283 9.52 6.78 -22.45
C ALA A 283 8.72 7.95 -21.85
N ASN A 284 8.40 8.97 -22.67
CA ASN A 284 7.57 10.10 -22.25
C ASN A 284 6.16 9.66 -21.84
N VAL A 285 5.50 8.82 -22.62
CA VAL A 285 4.18 8.29 -22.30
C VAL A 285 4.22 7.46 -21.02
N LEU A 286 5.22 6.59 -20.86
CA LEU A 286 5.38 5.79 -19.65
C LEU A 286 5.65 6.67 -18.43
N ASN A 287 6.48 7.70 -18.53
CA ASN A 287 6.72 8.61 -17.40
C ASN A 287 5.45 9.36 -17.01
N PHE A 288 4.63 9.79 -17.97
CA PHE A 288 3.32 10.37 -17.71
C PHE A 288 2.38 9.39 -16.98
N VAL A 289 2.35 8.12 -17.41
CA VAL A 289 1.54 7.08 -16.75
C VAL A 289 2.02 6.81 -15.33
N VAL A 290 3.33 6.76 -15.10
CA VAL A 290 3.91 6.55 -13.77
C VAL A 290 3.60 7.74 -12.84
N LEU A 291 3.64 8.96 -13.37
CA LEU A 291 3.20 10.16 -12.65
C LEU A 291 1.73 10.08 -12.27
N ILE A 292 0.84 9.69 -13.21
CA ILE A 292 -0.58 9.46 -12.91
C ILE A 292 -0.75 8.38 -11.85
N ALA A 293 0.06 7.31 -11.89
CA ALA A 293 0.00 6.25 -10.90
C ALA A 293 0.32 6.77 -9.49
N ALA A 294 1.34 7.59 -9.33
CA ALA A 294 1.69 8.22 -8.05
C ALA A 294 0.57 9.16 -7.55
N ILE A 295 0.03 10.00 -8.43
CA ILE A 295 -1.09 10.90 -8.12
C ILE A 295 -2.32 10.09 -7.66
N SER A 296 -2.64 9.00 -8.34
CA SER A 296 -3.76 8.11 -8.02
C SER A 296 -3.59 7.47 -6.62
N VAL A 297 -2.41 6.92 -6.32
CA VAL A 297 -2.16 6.34 -4.99
C VAL A 297 -2.22 7.41 -3.91
N TYR A 298 -1.65 8.59 -4.13
CA TYR A 298 -1.75 9.69 -3.20
C TYR A 298 -3.22 10.11 -2.96
N ASN A 299 -4.02 10.21 -4.01
CA ASN A 299 -5.45 10.48 -3.91
C ASN A 299 -6.19 9.42 -3.06
N SER A 300 -5.89 8.14 -3.27
CA SER A 300 -6.42 7.02 -2.48
C SER A 300 -5.99 7.09 -1.01
N CYS A 301 -4.76 7.54 -0.73
CA CYS A 301 -4.26 7.72 0.63
C CYS A 301 -5.03 8.80 1.39
N ILE A 302 -5.33 9.94 0.77
CA ILE A 302 -6.14 11.01 1.39
C ILE A 302 -7.52 10.48 1.78
N TYR A 303 -8.16 9.73 0.86
CA TYR A 303 -9.44 9.08 1.12
C TYR A 303 -9.33 8.13 2.33
N CYS A 304 -8.35 7.24 2.33
CA CYS A 304 -8.13 6.25 3.38
C CYS A 304 -7.83 6.91 4.74
N ASN A 305 -6.90 7.85 4.79
CA ASN A 305 -6.46 8.55 6.00
C ASN A 305 -7.62 9.20 6.75
N SER A 306 -8.48 9.90 6.02
CA SER A 306 -9.62 10.59 6.63
C SER A 306 -10.63 9.62 7.22
N ARG A 307 -10.88 8.50 6.55
CA ARG A 307 -11.82 7.47 7.03
C ARG A 307 -11.29 6.64 8.17
N MET A 308 -10.00 6.37 8.19
CA MET A 308 -9.36 5.67 9.31
C MET A 308 -9.44 6.48 10.60
N LEU A 309 -9.11 7.77 10.57
CA LEU A 309 -9.26 8.63 11.76
C LEU A 309 -10.72 8.78 12.19
N HIS A 310 -11.64 8.89 11.23
CA HIS A 310 -13.07 8.92 11.52
C HIS A 310 -13.52 7.62 12.21
N GLY A 311 -13.19 6.45 11.68
CA GLY A 311 -13.52 5.15 12.27
C GLY A 311 -12.88 4.94 13.65
N LEU A 312 -11.63 5.39 13.84
CA LEU A 312 -11.00 5.39 15.17
C LEU A 312 -11.76 6.28 16.16
N ALA A 313 -12.26 7.43 15.72
CA ALA A 313 -13.06 8.30 16.56
C ALA A 313 -14.42 7.67 16.89
N GLU A 314 -15.09 7.01 15.93
CA GLU A 314 -16.34 6.27 16.17
C GLU A 314 -16.17 5.17 17.21
N GLN A 315 -15.08 4.41 17.13
CA GLN A 315 -14.70 3.40 18.13
C GLN A 315 -14.29 4.02 19.49
N GLY A 316 -14.28 5.35 19.58
CA GLY A 316 -13.80 6.07 20.75
C GLY A 316 -12.28 6.00 20.91
N ASN A 317 -11.52 5.63 19.89
CA ASN A 317 -10.05 5.48 19.87
C ASN A 317 -9.31 6.73 19.42
N ALA A 318 -10.02 7.78 18.97
CA ALA A 318 -9.50 9.09 18.62
C ALA A 318 -10.42 10.20 19.18
N PRO A 319 -10.01 11.49 19.16
CA PRO A 319 -10.83 12.61 19.61
C PRO A 319 -12.18 12.68 18.89
N ALA A 320 -13.25 13.00 19.63
CA ALA A 320 -14.63 13.02 19.12
C ALA A 320 -14.86 14.02 17.97
N ILE A 321 -14.04 15.08 17.89
CA ILE A 321 -14.12 16.06 16.80
C ILE A 321 -13.92 15.42 15.42
N LEU A 322 -13.14 14.32 15.33
CA LEU A 322 -12.83 13.61 14.09
C LEU A 322 -14.03 12.78 13.57
N LYS A 323 -15.10 12.64 14.35
CA LYS A 323 -16.39 12.05 13.91
C LYS A 323 -17.18 12.97 12.99
N LYS A 324 -16.89 14.28 13.01
CA LYS A 324 -17.69 15.25 12.25
C LYS A 324 -17.50 15.05 10.76
N VAL A 325 -18.61 14.87 10.05
CA VAL A 325 -18.68 14.86 8.58
C VAL A 325 -19.45 16.09 8.09
N ASN A 326 -19.07 16.58 6.91
CA ASN A 326 -19.81 17.66 6.27
C ASN A 326 -21.08 17.14 5.56
N SER A 327 -21.89 18.04 4.99
CA SER A 327 -23.11 17.68 4.23
C SER A 327 -22.85 16.75 3.03
N ARG A 328 -21.63 16.67 2.55
CA ARG A 328 -21.19 15.80 1.44
C ARG A 328 -20.69 14.43 1.90
N GLY A 329 -20.67 14.16 3.21
CA GLY A 329 -20.17 12.89 3.81
C GLY A 329 -18.64 12.81 3.90
N ILE A 330 -17.93 13.95 3.92
CA ILE A 330 -16.48 14.02 4.05
C ILE A 330 -16.11 14.31 5.50
N PRO A 331 -15.25 13.52 6.15
CA PRO A 331 -14.75 13.78 7.51
C PRO A 331 -13.64 14.84 7.48
N VAL A 332 -14.04 16.11 7.32
CA VAL A 332 -13.12 17.24 7.11
C VAL A 332 -12.09 17.41 8.23
N PRO A 333 -12.43 17.31 9.54
CA PRO A 333 -11.43 17.44 10.59
C PRO A 333 -10.36 16.34 10.51
N ALA A 334 -10.77 15.11 10.18
CA ALA A 334 -9.84 13.99 10.02
C ALA A 334 -8.93 14.18 8.79
N ALA A 335 -9.48 14.71 7.68
CA ALA A 335 -8.71 15.04 6.48
C ALA A 335 -7.67 16.13 6.76
N ILE A 336 -8.04 17.20 7.49
CA ILE A 336 -7.12 18.29 7.84
C ILE A 336 -5.98 17.78 8.73
N VAL A 337 -6.28 16.98 9.76
CA VAL A 337 -5.22 16.40 10.63
C VAL A 337 -4.25 15.55 9.83
N SER A 338 -4.76 14.68 8.95
CA SER A 338 -3.90 13.84 8.10
C SER A 338 -3.06 14.68 7.13
N ALA A 339 -3.66 15.69 6.49
CA ALA A 339 -2.96 16.61 5.61
C ALA A 339 -1.86 17.39 6.32
N SER A 340 -2.13 17.88 7.54
CA SER A 340 -1.13 18.65 8.32
C SER A 340 0.12 17.84 8.61
N ILE A 341 -0.02 16.54 8.88
CA ILE A 341 1.14 15.67 9.10
C ILE A 341 1.81 15.29 7.78
N THR A 342 1.03 15.01 6.73
CA THR A 342 1.58 14.76 5.39
C THR A 342 2.38 15.95 4.84
N ALA A 343 2.02 17.20 5.21
CA ALA A 343 2.75 18.40 4.81
C ALA A 343 4.22 18.40 5.25
N VAL A 344 4.60 17.66 6.28
CA VAL A 344 6.00 17.47 6.70
C VAL A 344 6.85 16.91 5.56
N CYS A 345 6.23 16.16 4.62
CA CYS A 345 6.88 15.66 3.43
C CYS A 345 7.57 16.78 2.61
N VAL A 346 6.96 17.96 2.50
CA VAL A 346 7.52 19.10 1.77
C VAL A 346 8.83 19.54 2.40
N VAL A 347 8.85 19.63 3.74
CA VAL A 347 10.06 19.98 4.50
C VAL A 347 11.16 18.94 4.33
N VAL A 348 10.79 17.65 4.40
CA VAL A 348 11.77 16.56 4.21
C VAL A 348 12.35 16.57 2.80
N ASN A 349 11.53 16.78 1.76
CA ASN A 349 12.03 16.91 0.37
C ASN A 349 12.92 18.15 0.17
N TYR A 350 12.74 19.22 0.96
CA TYR A 350 13.65 20.38 0.96
C TYR A 350 14.98 20.06 1.63
N LEU A 351 14.95 19.33 2.77
CA LEU A 351 16.17 19.07 3.57
C LEU A 351 17.05 17.96 2.97
N ILE A 352 16.43 16.90 2.40
CA ILE A 352 17.13 15.74 1.83
C ILE A 352 16.61 15.42 0.42
N PRO A 353 16.80 16.34 -0.55
CA PRO A 353 16.34 16.12 -1.92
C PRO A 353 16.96 14.84 -2.50
N GLY A 354 16.15 14.06 -3.22
CA GLY A 354 16.55 12.78 -3.83
C GLY A 354 16.58 11.59 -2.87
N GLN A 355 16.59 11.76 -1.54
CA GLN A 355 16.58 10.67 -0.56
C GLN A 355 15.23 10.52 0.14
N ALA A 356 14.36 11.52 0.06
CA ALA A 356 13.09 11.55 0.77
C ALA A 356 12.18 10.35 0.42
N PHE A 357 12.09 9.98 -0.86
CA PHE A 357 11.32 8.81 -1.29
C PHE A 357 11.81 7.52 -0.63
N GLN A 358 13.13 7.28 -0.64
CA GLN A 358 13.74 6.10 -0.06
C GLN A 358 13.49 6.01 1.45
N LEU A 359 13.64 7.14 2.16
CA LEU A 359 13.35 7.22 3.60
C LEU A 359 11.89 6.84 3.90
N PHE A 360 10.93 7.47 3.19
CA PHE A 360 9.52 7.18 3.42
C PHE A 360 9.16 5.74 3.02
N MET A 361 9.71 5.22 1.93
CA MET A 361 9.51 3.85 1.49
C MET A 361 9.90 2.83 2.58
N MET A 362 11.05 3.02 3.24
CA MET A 362 11.51 2.14 4.32
C MET A 362 10.57 2.18 5.53
N LEU A 363 10.10 3.37 5.91
CA LEU A 363 9.14 3.55 7.00
C LEU A 363 7.77 2.92 6.66
N VAL A 364 7.33 3.05 5.40
CA VAL A 364 6.11 2.40 4.89
C VAL A 364 6.23 0.88 5.03
N VAL A 365 7.35 0.28 4.61
CA VAL A 365 7.55 -1.18 4.71
C VAL A 365 7.46 -1.63 6.16
N ALA A 366 8.10 -0.95 7.10
CA ALA A 366 8.02 -1.30 8.52
C ALA A 366 6.59 -1.24 9.05
N ALA A 367 5.85 -0.17 8.76
CA ALA A 367 4.46 -0.03 9.19
C ALA A 367 3.52 -1.05 8.52
N LEU A 368 3.74 -1.37 7.23
CA LEU A 368 3.00 -2.37 6.47
C LEU A 368 3.16 -3.76 7.06
N VAL A 369 4.40 -4.16 7.30
CA VAL A 369 4.77 -5.48 7.84
C VAL A 369 4.16 -5.67 9.24
N ILE A 370 4.19 -4.65 10.09
CA ILE A 370 3.49 -4.66 11.40
C ILE A 370 1.97 -4.83 11.20
N ASN A 371 1.38 -4.12 10.24
CA ASN A 371 -0.06 -4.22 9.98
C ASN A 371 -0.45 -5.63 9.48
N TRP A 372 0.33 -6.21 8.59
CA TRP A 372 0.12 -7.56 8.06
C TRP A 372 0.28 -8.65 9.13
N LEU A 373 1.24 -8.46 10.06
CA LEU A 373 1.36 -9.29 11.24
C LEU A 373 0.07 -9.24 12.08
N MET A 374 -0.44 -8.03 12.34
CA MET A 374 -1.67 -7.84 13.12
C MET A 374 -2.90 -8.47 12.44
N ILE A 375 -3.03 -8.35 11.11
CA ILE A 375 -4.11 -9.01 10.35
C ILE A 375 -4.03 -10.53 10.52
N SER A 376 -2.84 -11.14 10.32
CA SER A 376 -2.65 -12.58 10.39
C SER A 376 -2.91 -13.15 11.79
N VAL A 377 -2.45 -12.48 12.85
CA VAL A 377 -2.72 -12.86 14.25
C VAL A 377 -4.20 -12.67 14.62
N THR A 378 -4.82 -11.56 14.18
CA THR A 378 -6.26 -11.33 14.40
C THR A 378 -7.10 -12.42 13.76
N HIS A 379 -6.75 -12.84 12.53
CA HIS A 379 -7.44 -13.90 11.83
C HIS A 379 -7.33 -15.26 12.55
N LEU A 380 -6.17 -15.59 13.16
CA LEU A 380 -6.06 -16.80 14.01
C LEU A 380 -7.06 -16.78 15.17
N LYS A 381 -7.25 -15.62 15.80
CA LYS A 381 -8.21 -15.49 16.90
C LYS A 381 -9.65 -15.50 16.41
N PHE A 382 -9.91 -14.92 15.24
CA PHE A 382 -11.21 -14.97 14.56
C PHE A 382 -11.59 -16.43 14.24
N THR A 383 -10.71 -17.18 13.59
CA THR A 383 -11.00 -18.59 13.23
C THR A 383 -11.22 -19.47 14.46
N LYS A 384 -10.48 -19.22 15.56
CA LYS A 384 -10.72 -19.89 16.85
C LYS A 384 -12.12 -19.56 17.38
N ALA A 385 -12.55 -18.30 17.32
CA ALA A 385 -13.90 -17.89 17.75
C ALA A 385 -15.00 -18.51 16.88
N MET A 386 -14.82 -18.56 15.56
CA MET A 386 -15.79 -19.21 14.66
C MET A 386 -15.92 -20.72 14.96
N LYS A 387 -14.81 -21.41 15.18
CA LYS A 387 -14.82 -22.83 15.57
C LYS A 387 -15.56 -23.07 16.90
N LEU A 388 -15.34 -22.23 17.91
CA LEU A 388 -16.05 -22.34 19.19
C LEU A 388 -17.56 -22.12 19.03
N GLN A 389 -17.97 -21.25 18.10
CA GLN A 389 -19.38 -21.00 17.78
C GLN A 389 -19.97 -22.04 16.82
N LYS A 390 -19.19 -23.03 16.36
CA LYS A 390 -19.57 -24.02 15.32
C LYS A 390 -20.10 -23.37 14.03
N ARG A 391 -19.60 -22.18 13.70
CA ARG A 391 -19.94 -21.44 12.48
C ARG A 391 -18.89 -21.70 11.40
N GLN A 392 -19.36 -21.98 10.18
CA GLN A 392 -18.54 -21.98 8.97
C GLN A 392 -18.64 -20.60 8.31
N THR A 393 -17.51 -20.06 7.92
CA THR A 393 -17.44 -18.79 7.20
C THR A 393 -17.76 -18.97 5.71
N LYS A 394 -18.34 -17.93 5.09
CA LYS A 394 -18.75 -17.96 3.68
C LYS A 394 -17.56 -17.95 2.71
N PHE A 395 -16.43 -17.35 3.11
CA PHE A 395 -15.23 -17.22 2.31
C PHE A 395 -14.00 -17.67 3.09
N GLN A 396 -13.81 -18.99 3.17
CA GLN A 396 -12.75 -19.60 3.97
C GLN A 396 -11.36 -19.27 3.45
N SER A 397 -10.46 -18.98 4.38
CA SER A 397 -9.03 -18.79 4.09
C SER A 397 -8.36 -20.13 3.76
N ILE A 398 -7.45 -20.09 2.78
CA ILE A 398 -6.76 -21.27 2.29
C ILE A 398 -5.81 -21.80 3.38
N MET A 399 -5.86 -23.08 3.70
CA MET A 399 -4.96 -23.78 4.61
C MET A 399 -4.82 -23.15 6.01
N SER A 400 -5.86 -22.42 6.52
CA SER A 400 -5.81 -21.93 7.90
C SER A 400 -5.86 -23.10 8.91
N PRO A 401 -5.00 -23.12 9.95
CA PRO A 401 -4.12 -22.03 10.45
C PRO A 401 -2.70 -22.02 9.86
N TRP A 402 -2.32 -22.97 9.02
CA TRP A 402 -0.94 -23.06 8.50
C TRP A 402 -0.53 -21.84 7.67
N SER A 403 -1.44 -21.32 6.84
CA SER A 403 -1.21 -20.08 6.10
C SER A 403 -0.95 -18.88 7.02
N ASN A 404 -1.58 -18.83 8.18
CA ASN A 404 -1.30 -17.78 9.17
C ASN A 404 0.11 -17.90 9.75
N TYR A 405 0.54 -19.11 10.11
CA TYR A 405 1.90 -19.33 10.62
C TYR A 405 2.95 -18.99 9.56
N LEU A 406 2.70 -19.38 8.31
CA LEU A 406 3.58 -19.03 7.18
C LEU A 406 3.70 -17.52 7.01
N THR A 407 2.57 -16.79 6.96
CA THR A 407 2.58 -15.33 6.79
C THR A 407 3.22 -14.62 7.97
N ILE A 408 2.96 -15.04 9.22
CA ILE A 408 3.58 -14.50 10.43
C ILE A 408 5.10 -14.72 10.39
N SER A 409 5.55 -15.95 10.08
CA SER A 409 6.99 -16.26 10.00
C SER A 409 7.68 -15.45 8.91
N PHE A 410 7.07 -15.31 7.74
CA PHE A 410 7.61 -14.50 6.64
C PHE A 410 7.70 -13.02 7.02
N VAL A 411 6.67 -12.45 7.64
CA VAL A 411 6.64 -11.06 8.09
C VAL A 411 7.71 -10.80 9.15
N CYS A 412 7.90 -11.71 10.12
CA CYS A 412 8.98 -11.63 11.10
C CYS A 412 10.36 -11.73 10.41
N PHE A 413 10.50 -12.59 9.41
CA PHE A 413 11.73 -12.72 8.63
C PHE A 413 12.06 -11.41 7.89
N ILE A 414 11.08 -10.73 7.29
CA ILE A 414 11.28 -9.39 6.68
C ILE A 414 11.77 -8.37 7.69
N LEU A 415 11.21 -8.34 8.91
CA LEU A 415 11.69 -7.44 9.97
C LEU A 415 13.16 -7.71 10.35
N ILE A 416 13.57 -8.99 10.39
CA ILE A 416 14.97 -9.38 10.63
C ILE A 416 15.87 -8.87 9.49
N ILE A 417 15.46 -9.06 8.23
CA ILE A 417 16.21 -8.57 7.06
C ILE A 417 16.39 -7.05 7.17
N MET A 418 15.32 -6.32 7.44
CA MET A 418 15.37 -4.86 7.58
C MET A 418 16.33 -4.43 8.72
N ALA A 419 16.36 -5.16 9.83
CA ALA A 419 17.29 -4.89 10.94
C ALA A 419 18.76 -5.13 10.55
N MET A 420 19.01 -6.08 9.66
CA MET A 420 20.36 -6.40 9.15
C MET A 420 20.81 -5.42 8.05
N THR A 421 19.87 -4.76 7.36
CA THR A 421 20.15 -3.81 6.28
C THR A 421 20.42 -2.42 6.87
N PRO A 422 21.64 -1.83 6.73
CA PRO A 422 22.00 -0.57 7.38
C PRO A 422 20.99 0.56 7.10
N ASP A 423 20.60 0.71 5.84
CA ASP A 423 19.68 1.78 5.40
C ASP A 423 18.26 1.62 5.98
N MET A 424 17.84 0.39 6.34
CA MET A 424 16.51 0.11 6.87
C MET A 424 16.45 0.04 8.40
N ARG A 425 17.59 0.03 9.09
CA ARG A 425 17.66 -0.08 10.57
C ARG A 425 16.85 0.99 11.28
N LEU A 426 16.89 2.22 10.76
CA LEU A 426 16.12 3.32 11.34
C LEU A 426 14.62 2.99 11.39
N ALA A 427 14.06 2.46 10.30
CA ALA A 427 12.65 2.09 10.25
C ALA A 427 12.28 0.99 11.24
N VAL A 428 13.18 -0.01 11.42
CA VAL A 428 12.96 -1.10 12.39
C VAL A 428 13.07 -0.60 13.83
N ILE A 429 13.93 0.36 14.13
CA ILE A 429 14.03 0.96 15.47
C ILE A 429 12.81 1.84 15.76
N LEU A 430 12.35 2.62 14.79
CA LEU A 430 11.19 3.50 14.96
C LEU A 430 9.88 2.71 15.11
N GLY A 431 9.76 1.51 14.54
CA GLY A 431 8.58 0.66 14.67
C GLY A 431 8.21 0.33 16.13
N PRO A 432 9.09 -0.33 16.91
CA PRO A 432 8.85 -0.57 18.35
C PRO A 432 8.64 0.70 19.17
N ILE A 433 9.39 1.78 18.86
CA ILE A 433 9.20 3.08 19.53
C ILE A 433 7.78 3.58 19.28
N TRP A 434 7.31 3.53 18.02
CA TRP A 434 5.95 3.89 17.67
C TRP A 434 4.92 3.04 18.40
N LEU A 435 5.09 1.72 18.44
CA LEU A 435 4.21 0.82 19.17
C LEU A 435 4.21 1.10 20.67
N ALA A 436 5.37 1.44 21.27
CA ALA A 436 5.47 1.85 22.67
C ALA A 436 4.73 3.17 22.93
N VAL A 437 4.85 4.16 22.05
CA VAL A 437 4.08 5.41 22.12
C VAL A 437 2.59 5.12 22.09
N LEU A 438 2.14 4.27 21.17
CA LEU A 438 0.73 3.87 21.09
C LEU A 438 0.25 3.15 22.37
N ALA A 439 1.09 2.26 22.93
CA ALA A 439 0.77 1.59 24.19
C ALA A 439 0.62 2.60 25.35
N ILE A 440 1.55 3.55 25.46
CA ILE A 440 1.50 4.62 26.46
C ILE A 440 0.23 5.47 26.29
N MET A 441 -0.08 5.89 25.07
CA MET A 441 -1.30 6.65 24.78
C MET A 441 -2.57 5.88 25.15
N TYR A 442 -2.59 4.57 24.87
CA TYR A 442 -3.69 3.69 25.25
C TYR A 442 -3.88 3.64 26.77
N PHE A 443 -2.81 3.41 27.54
CA PHE A 443 -2.88 3.34 28.99
C PHE A 443 -3.35 4.66 29.62
N PHE A 444 -2.82 5.81 29.19
CA PHE A 444 -3.25 7.11 29.69
C PHE A 444 -4.73 7.38 29.42
N LYS A 445 -5.22 6.99 28.25
CA LYS A 445 -6.62 7.15 27.89
C LYS A 445 -7.55 6.31 28.74
N TYR A 446 -7.21 5.05 29.00
CA TYR A 446 -8.05 4.13 29.76
C TYR A 446 -7.93 4.34 31.28
N ARG A 447 -6.77 4.78 31.76
CA ARG A 447 -6.60 5.18 33.19
C ARG A 447 -7.54 6.32 33.55
N LYS A 448 -7.71 7.34 32.72
CA LYS A 448 -8.67 8.41 32.94
C LYS A 448 -10.11 7.90 33.02
N LYS A 449 -10.47 6.86 32.30
CA LYS A 449 -11.82 6.26 32.36
C LYS A 449 -12.03 5.42 33.64
N MET A 450 -11.01 4.73 34.13
CA MET A 450 -11.11 3.96 35.39
C MET A 450 -11.24 4.86 36.62
N VAL A 451 -10.55 6.00 36.63
CA VAL A 451 -10.64 6.99 37.73
C VAL A 451 -11.97 7.75 37.72
N ALA A 452 -12.65 7.80 36.58
CA ALA A 452 -13.96 8.47 36.44
C ALA A 452 -15.17 7.56 36.69
N MET A 453 -14.99 6.27 37.01
CA MET A 453 -16.06 5.41 37.51
C MET A 453 -16.20 5.65 39.02
N PRO A 454 -17.35 6.15 39.51
CA PRO A 454 -17.59 6.22 40.97
C PRO A 454 -17.55 4.78 41.51
N GLU A 455 -16.90 4.63 42.68
CA GLU A 455 -17.01 3.41 43.46
C GLU A 455 -18.49 3.06 43.60
N VAL A 456 -18.90 1.93 43.04
CA VAL A 456 -20.21 1.35 43.30
C VAL A 456 -20.20 1.02 44.79
N GLN A 457 -20.84 1.84 45.61
CA GLN A 457 -21.09 1.57 47.04
C GLN A 457 -21.75 0.20 47.09
N SER A 458 -21.01 -0.77 47.62
CA SER A 458 -21.55 -2.04 48.10
C SER A 458 -22.45 -1.76 49.30
N ASN A 459 -23.74 -1.71 49.06
CA ASN A 459 -24.75 -1.91 50.12
C ASN A 459 -25.25 -3.34 50.08
#